data_cb9dba04a39d3d507bd9ddc4efde3a78
#
_entry.id   cb9dba04a39d3d507bd9ddc4efde3a78
#
_cell.length_a   1.000
_cell.length_b   1.000
_cell.length_c   1.000
_cell.angle_alpha   90.00
_cell.angle_beta   90.00
_cell.angle_gamma   90.00
#
_symmetry.space_group_name_H-M   'P 1'
#
loop_
_entity.id
_entity.type
_entity.pdbx_description
1 polymer ?
#
loop_
_entity_poly.entity_id
_entity_poly.type
_entity_poly.pdbx_seq_one_letter_code
_entity_poly.pdbx_strand_id
1 'polypeptide(L)'
;MNTQPTPPIALNAESATQHFATTPVTLSDEFLSALHATGADIATERAQLAEHSRDWWPLAMTWAKDNQVGALASVVVTPKTQQQVQEIMRLCSTHTIPVTAAGGRSGVVGGSIPLYGGVVLSLTQLRGIRSVDVESGIVDVWAGTFGNDLEEELQSTYGLTIGHWPQSVALSTVGGWLAHRGAGQFSNRYGTIADIVIGLDVVRANGELLVTGGNARQSTGPDLNQLFVGSEGTLGIITSARLRAFPVPSANFSAAWTFPTFAAAVDACRRISRRGLEPAALRLYDAAEANRNWQTGDVAVLLAYDEGDPETVAAAQRITEQECAQATAIGNELVYRWLSHRNDVSALEALISRGYLVDTMEITIPWSKTNEVYEKVVAAISAIPKVLTCTAHLSHSYPDGACLYFTFAAAEASDELYTQIWDAGTRTALSVGASLSHHHGIGMNRARFMNEALGANAMTTLNDIRNALDPQGILNPGKMGFSSRFGPVPLGGDKHV
;
A
#
# COMPACT_ATOMS: atom_id res chain seq x y z
N MET A 1 -8.59 2.26 24.23
CA MET A 1 -7.12 2.39 24.24
C MET A 1 -6.70 2.73 22.82
N ASN A 2 -6.14 3.91 22.58
CA ASN A 2 -5.67 4.33 21.26
C ASN A 2 -4.32 3.65 21.00
N THR A 3 -4.33 2.40 20.58
CA THR A 3 -3.12 1.71 20.12
C THR A 3 -2.86 2.17 18.69
N GLN A 4 -1.94 3.11 18.51
CA GLN A 4 -1.41 3.39 17.18
C GLN A 4 -0.79 2.11 16.64
N PRO A 5 -1.00 1.80 15.35
CA PRO A 5 -0.47 0.58 14.75
C PRO A 5 1.06 0.64 14.69
N THR A 6 1.69 -0.02 15.60
CA THR A 6 3.15 -0.15 15.70
C THR A 6 3.56 -1.45 15.01
N PRO A 7 4.63 -1.48 14.18
CA PRO A 7 5.19 -2.71 13.66
C PRO A 7 5.48 -3.72 14.78
N PRO A 8 5.23 -5.03 14.55
CA PRO A 8 5.19 -6.02 15.63
C PRO A 8 6.55 -6.28 16.29
N ILE A 9 7.67 -6.03 15.58
CA ILE A 9 9.01 -6.19 16.17
C ILE A 9 9.29 -4.98 17.05
N ALA A 10 9.35 -5.21 18.35
CA ALA A 10 9.57 -4.15 19.34
C ALA A 10 10.99 -3.55 19.23
N LEU A 11 11.07 -2.24 19.48
CA LEU A 11 12.33 -1.49 19.64
C LEU A 11 12.51 -1.13 21.12
N ASN A 12 13.78 -1.06 21.57
CA ASN A 12 14.10 -0.19 22.69
C ASN A 12 14.23 1.25 22.14
N ALA A 13 13.10 1.92 22.05
CA ALA A 13 12.98 3.18 21.33
C ALA A 13 13.86 4.31 21.89
N GLU A 14 14.19 4.28 23.20
CA GLU A 14 15.07 5.27 23.85
C GLU A 14 16.53 5.19 23.34
N SER A 15 16.97 4.01 22.95
CA SER A 15 18.35 3.75 22.48
C SER A 15 18.42 3.36 21.01
N ALA A 16 17.34 3.44 20.26
CA ALA A 16 17.30 3.10 18.84
C ALA A 16 18.29 3.93 18.03
N THR A 17 19.00 3.29 17.10
CA THR A 17 19.98 3.93 16.22
C THR A 17 19.51 3.94 14.77
N GLN A 18 20.20 4.72 13.91
CA GLN A 18 19.92 4.73 12.47
C GLN A 18 20.68 3.62 11.76
N HIS A 19 20.00 2.96 10.83
CA HIS A 19 20.60 1.97 9.93
C HIS A 19 21.34 2.64 8.76
N PHE A 20 20.70 3.64 8.14
CA PHE A 20 21.30 4.36 7.03
C PHE A 20 22.26 5.47 7.50
N ALA A 21 23.37 5.65 6.79
CA ALA A 21 24.34 6.71 7.02
C ALA A 21 23.88 8.07 6.45
N THR A 22 22.60 8.40 6.57
CA THR A 22 22.06 9.70 6.16
C THR A 22 22.25 10.72 7.29
N THR A 23 22.44 12.00 6.91
CA THR A 23 22.59 13.09 7.89
C THR A 23 21.27 13.81 8.06
N PRO A 24 20.70 13.85 9.26
CA PRO A 24 19.48 14.63 9.54
C PRO A 24 19.73 16.12 9.33
N VAL A 25 18.73 16.82 8.80
CA VAL A 25 18.74 18.28 8.71
C VAL A 25 18.64 18.88 10.10
N THR A 26 19.47 19.89 10.38
CA THR A 26 19.44 20.63 11.66
C THR A 26 18.25 21.58 11.69
N LEU A 27 17.45 21.51 12.73
CA LEU A 27 16.34 22.44 12.98
C LEU A 27 16.85 23.64 13.80
N SER A 28 16.59 24.87 13.35
CA SER A 28 16.95 26.07 14.11
C SER A 28 15.95 26.33 15.24
N ASP A 29 16.39 27.04 16.29
CA ASP A 29 15.51 27.45 17.40
C ASP A 29 14.36 28.34 16.89
N GLU A 30 14.61 29.18 15.87
CA GLU A 30 13.58 29.98 15.22
C GLU A 30 12.49 29.12 14.59
N PHE A 31 12.89 28.09 13.82
CA PHE A 31 11.94 27.14 13.22
C PHE A 31 11.14 26.40 14.29
N LEU A 32 11.80 25.87 15.34
CA LEU A 32 11.12 25.17 16.43
C LEU A 32 10.14 26.07 17.18
N SER A 33 10.52 27.31 17.45
CA SER A 33 9.63 28.29 18.08
C SER A 33 8.40 28.61 17.23
N ALA A 34 8.59 28.79 15.91
CA ALA A 34 7.49 29.01 14.97
C ALA A 34 6.60 27.76 14.85
N LEU A 35 7.20 26.57 14.88
CA LEU A 35 6.47 25.31 14.85
C LEU A 35 5.58 25.13 16.09
N HIS A 36 6.09 25.46 17.28
CA HIS A 36 5.30 25.48 18.52
C HIS A 36 4.13 26.47 18.45
N ALA A 37 4.32 27.61 17.80
CA ALA A 37 3.29 28.63 17.66
C ALA A 37 2.09 28.20 16.80
N THR A 38 2.21 27.12 16.00
CA THR A 38 1.08 26.55 15.23
C THR A 38 0.04 25.89 16.14
N GLY A 39 0.38 25.55 17.38
CA GLY A 39 -0.50 24.86 18.32
C GLY A 39 -0.75 23.37 17.99
N ALA A 40 0.00 22.81 17.06
CA ALA A 40 0.01 21.35 16.82
C ALA A 40 0.74 20.63 17.95
N ASP A 41 0.42 19.36 18.18
CA ASP A 41 1.16 18.54 19.13
C ASP A 41 2.55 18.22 18.56
N ILE A 42 3.59 18.42 19.37
CA ILE A 42 5.00 18.24 18.96
C ILE A 42 5.66 17.26 19.91
N ALA A 43 6.34 16.26 19.37
CA ALA A 43 7.14 15.32 20.12
C ALA A 43 8.60 15.35 19.64
N THR A 44 9.51 15.42 20.63
CA THR A 44 10.97 15.40 20.44
C THR A 44 11.64 14.27 21.23
N GLU A 45 10.87 13.57 22.04
CA GLU A 45 11.36 12.44 22.83
C GLU A 45 11.83 11.30 21.92
N ARG A 46 12.98 10.74 22.22
CA ARG A 46 13.65 9.71 21.42
C ARG A 46 12.71 8.55 21.08
N ALA A 47 11.91 8.09 22.03
CA ALA A 47 10.96 7.01 21.82
C ALA A 47 9.91 7.35 20.76
N GLN A 48 9.36 8.55 20.81
CA GLN A 48 8.37 9.03 19.83
C GLN A 48 9.01 9.17 18.43
N LEU A 49 10.23 9.72 18.37
CA LEU A 49 10.96 9.86 17.12
C LEU A 49 11.22 8.50 16.48
N ALA A 50 11.70 7.52 17.23
CA ALA A 50 12.01 6.18 16.74
C ALA A 50 10.74 5.46 16.24
N GLU A 51 9.64 5.50 17.02
CA GLU A 51 8.38 4.86 16.63
C GLU A 51 7.74 5.49 15.39
N HIS A 52 7.89 6.81 15.17
CA HIS A 52 7.38 7.46 13.97
C HIS A 52 8.33 7.41 12.77
N SER A 53 9.51 6.81 12.93
CA SER A 53 10.54 6.68 11.89
C SER A 53 10.56 5.33 11.20
N ARG A 54 9.54 4.50 11.38
CA ARG A 54 9.42 3.16 10.80
C ARG A 54 8.02 2.88 10.27
N ASP A 55 7.93 1.96 9.35
CA ASP A 55 6.69 1.37 8.84
C ASP A 55 6.77 -0.17 8.88
N TRP A 56 5.83 -0.85 8.24
CA TRP A 56 5.77 -2.31 8.22
C TRP A 56 6.62 -2.94 7.10
N TRP A 57 7.59 -2.24 6.57
CA TRP A 57 8.52 -2.80 5.59
C TRP A 57 9.29 -3.98 6.19
N PRO A 58 9.19 -5.20 5.62
CA PRO A 58 9.80 -6.39 6.22
C PRO A 58 11.29 -6.25 6.44
N LEU A 59 12.03 -5.62 5.53
CA LEU A 59 13.46 -5.35 5.73
C LEU A 59 13.70 -4.44 6.96
N ALA A 60 12.92 -3.37 7.11
CA ALA A 60 13.03 -2.47 8.26
C ALA A 60 12.68 -3.17 9.58
N MET A 61 11.80 -4.17 9.55
CA MET A 61 11.53 -5.00 10.72
C MET A 61 12.71 -5.91 11.09
N THR A 62 13.54 -6.32 10.12
CA THR A 62 14.77 -7.05 10.46
C THR A 62 15.78 -6.16 11.18
N TRP A 63 15.93 -4.90 10.77
CA TRP A 63 16.79 -3.94 11.48
C TRP A 63 16.31 -3.64 12.90
N ALA A 64 14.99 -3.68 13.13
CA ALA A 64 14.43 -3.47 14.46
C ALA A 64 14.90 -4.53 15.49
N LYS A 65 15.26 -5.73 15.06
CA LYS A 65 15.89 -6.76 15.94
C LYS A 65 17.23 -6.30 16.50
N ASP A 66 17.98 -5.52 15.73
CA ASP A 66 19.26 -4.93 16.12
C ASP A 66 19.07 -3.53 16.72
N ASN A 67 17.85 -3.20 17.11
CA ASN A 67 17.44 -1.92 17.68
C ASN A 67 17.72 -0.73 16.75
N GLN A 68 17.50 -0.92 15.43
CA GLN A 68 17.69 0.10 14.42
C GLN A 68 16.39 0.48 13.72
N VAL A 69 16.31 1.74 13.30
CA VAL A 69 15.33 2.25 12.34
C VAL A 69 16.06 2.76 11.10
N GLY A 70 15.42 2.81 9.95
CA GLY A 70 16.09 3.25 8.71
C GLY A 70 16.78 4.60 8.85
N ALA A 71 16.05 5.61 9.33
CA ALA A 71 16.57 6.94 9.70
C ALA A 71 15.65 7.52 10.79
N LEU A 72 16.12 8.52 11.55
CA LEU A 72 15.36 9.11 12.66
C LEU A 72 14.79 10.47 12.27
N ALA A 73 13.53 10.70 12.58
CA ALA A 73 12.91 12.02 12.55
C ALA A 73 13.65 13.00 13.47
N SER A 74 13.69 14.29 13.10
CA SER A 74 14.17 15.34 14.01
C SER A 74 13.05 15.80 14.95
N VAL A 75 11.80 15.78 14.48
CA VAL A 75 10.59 16.13 15.24
C VAL A 75 9.38 15.42 14.66
N VAL A 76 8.44 15.02 15.51
CA VAL A 76 7.11 14.52 15.09
C VAL A 76 6.10 15.61 15.38
N VAL A 77 5.29 15.95 14.38
CA VAL A 77 4.25 16.97 14.48
C VAL A 77 2.91 16.36 14.15
N THR A 78 1.93 16.52 15.04
CA THR A 78 0.59 15.95 14.90
C THR A 78 -0.45 17.08 14.87
N PRO A 79 -0.80 17.58 13.67
CA PRO A 79 -1.84 18.61 13.53
C PRO A 79 -3.23 18.03 13.78
N LYS A 80 -4.12 18.89 14.33
CA LYS A 80 -5.53 18.59 14.59
C LYS A 80 -6.46 19.25 13.59
N THR A 81 -5.95 20.19 12.81
CA THR A 81 -6.74 20.93 11.81
C THR A 81 -5.98 21.04 10.49
N GLN A 82 -6.73 21.18 9.40
CA GLN A 82 -6.15 21.42 8.07
C GLN A 82 -5.36 22.72 8.01
N GLN A 83 -5.79 23.76 8.76
CA GLN A 83 -5.08 25.02 8.84
C GLN A 83 -3.69 24.84 9.48
N GLN A 84 -3.57 24.02 10.54
CA GLN A 84 -2.26 23.70 11.11
C GLN A 84 -1.35 23.00 10.09
N VAL A 85 -1.89 22.08 9.27
CA VAL A 85 -1.11 21.47 8.18
C VAL A 85 -0.59 22.52 7.22
N GLN A 86 -1.43 23.48 6.81
CA GLN A 86 -1.03 24.58 5.91
C GLN A 86 0.10 25.45 6.52
N GLU A 87 -0.01 25.79 7.79
CA GLU A 87 0.98 26.58 8.51
C GLU A 87 2.31 25.84 8.67
N ILE A 88 2.26 24.55 9.06
CA ILE A 88 3.45 23.69 9.17
C ILE A 88 4.15 23.57 7.81
N MET A 89 3.41 23.32 6.73
CA MET A 89 3.98 23.18 5.40
C MET A 89 4.64 24.50 4.93
N ARG A 90 4.01 25.64 5.21
CA ARG A 90 4.59 26.95 4.91
C ARG A 90 5.91 27.19 5.65
N LEU A 91 5.97 26.84 6.94
CA LEU A 91 7.19 26.92 7.74
C LEU A 91 8.27 26.00 7.18
N CYS A 92 7.95 24.74 6.89
CA CYS A 92 8.90 23.79 6.32
C CYS A 92 9.43 24.26 4.96
N SER A 93 8.58 24.84 4.11
CA SER A 93 8.98 25.41 2.83
C SER A 93 9.92 26.61 3.01
N THR A 94 9.58 27.54 3.90
CA THR A 94 10.38 28.73 4.18
C THR A 94 11.79 28.39 4.69
N HIS A 95 11.88 27.41 5.57
CA HIS A 95 13.15 26.99 6.19
C HIS A 95 13.82 25.82 5.45
N THR A 96 13.24 25.34 4.36
CA THR A 96 13.74 24.17 3.58
C THR A 96 13.93 22.94 4.47
N ILE A 97 12.93 22.59 5.28
CA ILE A 97 12.93 21.43 6.17
C ILE A 97 12.19 20.27 5.49
N PRO A 98 12.80 19.06 5.37
CA PRO A 98 12.14 17.92 4.79
C PRO A 98 10.95 17.47 5.63
N VAL A 99 9.87 17.04 4.95
CA VAL A 99 8.63 16.58 5.56
C VAL A 99 8.30 15.18 5.05
N THR A 100 8.12 14.24 5.97
CA THR A 100 7.58 12.90 5.67
C THR A 100 6.17 12.80 6.25
N ALA A 101 5.16 12.75 5.37
CA ALA A 101 3.79 12.56 5.81
C ALA A 101 3.58 11.12 6.30
N ALA A 102 2.84 10.97 7.39
CA ALA A 102 2.53 9.68 7.99
C ALA A 102 1.05 9.58 8.41
N GLY A 103 0.40 8.50 8.02
CA GLY A 103 -0.88 8.04 8.57
C GLY A 103 -0.64 6.90 9.55
N GLY A 104 -1.29 5.75 9.33
CA GLY A 104 -1.09 4.55 10.13
C GLY A 104 0.28 3.88 10.00
N ARG A 105 1.09 4.29 9.05
CA ARG A 105 2.44 3.72 8.79
C ARG A 105 2.45 2.20 8.53
N SER A 106 1.33 1.68 8.04
CA SER A 106 1.17 0.26 7.70
C SER A 106 1.78 -0.12 6.34
N GLY A 107 2.43 0.82 5.65
CA GLY A 107 3.12 0.58 4.38
C GLY A 107 4.28 -0.40 4.53
N VAL A 108 4.56 -1.14 3.44
CA VAL A 108 5.53 -2.25 3.42
C VAL A 108 6.73 -2.00 2.50
N VAL A 109 7.01 -0.72 2.18
CA VAL A 109 8.05 -0.36 1.19
C VAL A 109 9.01 0.75 1.67
N GLY A 110 8.95 1.13 2.95
CA GLY A 110 9.79 2.19 3.50
C GLY A 110 9.33 3.62 3.14
N GLY A 111 8.07 3.80 2.76
CA GLY A 111 7.51 5.09 2.34
C GLY A 111 7.47 6.14 3.46
N SER A 112 7.33 5.71 4.71
CA SER A 112 7.23 6.60 5.88
C SER A 112 8.56 6.82 6.62
N ILE A 113 9.70 6.34 6.11
CA ILE A 113 11.02 6.54 6.74
C ILE A 113 11.54 7.95 6.44
N PRO A 114 11.83 8.79 7.47
CA PRO A 114 12.28 10.18 7.28
C PRO A 114 13.79 10.25 7.01
N LEU A 115 14.21 9.94 5.77
CA LEU A 115 15.61 9.73 5.38
C LEU A 115 16.60 10.79 5.85
N TYR A 116 16.17 12.03 5.90
CA TYR A 116 17.01 13.17 6.25
C TYR A 116 16.56 13.87 7.52
N GLY A 117 15.88 13.14 8.41
CA GLY A 117 15.29 13.72 9.62
C GLY A 117 14.13 14.67 9.27
N GLY A 118 14.22 15.93 9.74
CA GLY A 118 13.17 16.91 9.55
C GLY A 118 11.87 16.55 10.28
N VAL A 119 10.73 16.92 9.69
CA VAL A 119 9.41 16.75 10.27
C VAL A 119 8.77 15.44 9.79
N VAL A 120 8.40 14.56 10.73
CA VAL A 120 7.35 13.56 10.46
C VAL A 120 6.01 14.20 10.78
N LEU A 121 5.19 14.38 9.76
CA LEU A 121 3.86 14.97 9.87
C LEU A 121 2.82 13.85 10.04
N SER A 122 2.44 13.59 11.29
CA SER A 122 1.46 12.56 11.64
C SER A 122 0.05 13.08 11.49
N LEU A 123 -0.70 12.58 10.48
CA LEU A 123 -2.06 13.05 10.21
C LEU A 123 -3.14 12.33 11.03
N THR A 124 -2.77 11.46 11.95
CA THR A 124 -3.69 10.56 12.67
C THR A 124 -4.71 11.27 13.58
N GLN A 125 -4.50 12.56 13.90
CA GLN A 125 -5.50 13.37 14.62
C GLN A 125 -6.47 14.12 13.67
N LEU A 126 -6.17 14.14 12.38
CA LEU A 126 -7.06 14.69 11.35
C LEU A 126 -8.01 13.57 10.88
N ARG A 127 -9.00 13.24 11.73
CA ARG A 127 -9.82 12.03 11.60
C ARG A 127 -11.32 12.29 11.80
N GLY A 128 -12.13 11.33 11.33
CA GLY A 128 -13.58 11.30 11.39
C GLY A 128 -14.22 11.66 10.05
N ILE A 129 -15.51 11.36 9.93
CA ILE A 129 -16.35 11.70 8.80
C ILE A 129 -16.68 13.20 8.89
N ARG A 130 -16.53 13.92 7.78
CA ARG A 130 -16.88 15.35 7.65
C ARG A 130 -18.35 15.52 7.27
N SER A 131 -18.79 14.73 6.30
CA SER A 131 -20.19 14.68 5.85
C SER A 131 -20.47 13.42 5.07
N VAL A 132 -21.75 13.01 5.02
CA VAL A 132 -22.25 11.91 4.19
C VAL A 132 -23.45 12.39 3.41
N ASP A 133 -23.38 12.30 2.09
CA ASP A 133 -24.52 12.43 1.18
C ASP A 133 -25.01 11.01 0.89
N VAL A 134 -26.01 10.58 1.65
CA VAL A 134 -26.58 9.22 1.54
C VAL A 134 -27.27 9.00 0.20
N GLU A 135 -27.91 10.05 -0.35
CA GLU A 135 -28.61 9.97 -1.63
C GLU A 135 -27.63 9.73 -2.80
N SER A 136 -26.49 10.41 -2.78
CA SER A 136 -25.47 10.28 -3.82
C SER A 136 -24.45 9.16 -3.51
N GLY A 137 -24.43 8.61 -2.29
CA GLY A 137 -23.40 7.66 -1.84
C GLY A 137 -22.01 8.31 -1.81
N ILE A 138 -21.89 9.53 -1.27
CA ILE A 138 -20.62 10.26 -1.18
C ILE A 138 -20.27 10.51 0.28
N VAL A 139 -19.06 10.15 0.64
CA VAL A 139 -18.50 10.35 1.98
C VAL A 139 -17.32 11.32 1.91
N ASP A 140 -17.39 12.43 2.62
CA ASP A 140 -16.27 13.33 2.85
C ASP A 140 -15.61 12.97 4.20
N VAL A 141 -14.33 12.62 4.17
CA VAL A 141 -13.62 12.04 5.31
C VAL A 141 -12.21 12.60 5.46
N TRP A 142 -11.77 12.81 6.69
CA TRP A 142 -10.40 13.23 6.99
C TRP A 142 -9.38 12.13 6.68
N ALA A 143 -8.21 12.51 6.19
CA ALA A 143 -7.17 11.59 5.73
C ALA A 143 -6.57 10.70 6.84
N GLY A 144 -6.61 11.13 8.09
CA GLY A 144 -6.10 10.37 9.23
C GLY A 144 -7.10 9.36 9.82
N THR A 145 -8.29 9.22 9.22
CA THR A 145 -9.31 8.26 9.67
C THR A 145 -8.86 6.84 9.37
N PHE A 146 -8.89 5.97 10.39
CA PHE A 146 -8.58 4.55 10.23
C PHE A 146 -9.73 3.79 9.56
N GLY A 147 -9.39 2.74 8.83
CA GLY A 147 -10.36 2.02 8.02
C GLY A 147 -11.47 1.37 8.82
N ASN A 148 -11.16 0.74 9.96
CA ASN A 148 -12.18 0.14 10.81
C ASN A 148 -13.13 1.18 11.40
N ASP A 149 -12.61 2.32 11.87
CA ASP A 149 -13.42 3.40 12.44
C ASP A 149 -14.39 3.95 11.38
N LEU A 150 -13.89 4.15 10.14
CA LEU A 150 -14.69 4.61 9.01
C LEU A 150 -15.82 3.64 8.66
N GLU A 151 -15.50 2.36 8.50
CA GLU A 151 -16.47 1.34 8.12
C GLU A 151 -17.51 1.10 9.22
N GLU A 152 -17.10 1.05 10.49
CA GLU A 152 -18.01 0.89 11.63
C GLU A 152 -19.04 2.04 11.68
N GLU A 153 -18.60 3.28 11.54
CA GLU A 153 -19.47 4.46 11.54
C GLU A 153 -20.40 4.46 10.32
N LEU A 154 -19.88 4.18 9.12
CA LEU A 154 -20.67 4.16 7.87
C LEU A 154 -21.75 3.09 7.89
N GLN A 155 -21.40 1.87 8.28
CA GLN A 155 -22.34 0.74 8.28
C GLN A 155 -23.41 0.91 9.36
N SER A 156 -23.02 1.29 10.59
CA SER A 156 -23.97 1.38 11.71
C SER A 156 -24.88 2.59 11.62
N THR A 157 -24.42 3.72 11.05
CA THR A 157 -25.18 4.97 11.06
C THR A 157 -25.89 5.25 9.75
N TYR A 158 -25.27 4.88 8.60
CA TYR A 158 -25.74 5.28 7.28
C TYR A 158 -26.14 4.10 6.39
N GLY A 159 -25.85 2.85 6.79
CA GLY A 159 -26.10 1.66 5.96
C GLY A 159 -25.22 1.62 4.69
N LEU A 160 -24.07 2.26 4.74
CA LEU A 160 -23.12 2.38 3.64
C LEU A 160 -21.78 1.70 3.98
N THR A 161 -21.01 1.36 2.96
CA THR A 161 -19.62 0.89 3.03
C THR A 161 -18.79 1.55 1.94
N ILE A 162 -17.52 1.78 2.18
CA ILE A 162 -16.57 2.16 1.11
C ILE A 162 -16.17 0.93 0.29
N GLY A 163 -16.25 -0.27 0.88
CA GLY A 163 -15.86 -1.52 0.21
C GLY A 163 -14.35 -1.65 0.01
N HIS A 164 -13.55 -0.74 0.59
CA HIS A 164 -12.09 -0.76 0.49
C HIS A 164 -11.50 -1.50 1.70
N TRP A 165 -11.23 -2.80 1.52
CA TRP A 165 -10.78 -3.71 2.57
C TRP A 165 -9.32 -4.16 2.37
N PRO A 166 -8.29 -3.29 2.55
CA PRO A 166 -6.91 -3.79 2.55
C PRO A 166 -6.69 -4.74 3.73
N GLN A 167 -5.71 -5.64 3.64
CA GLN A 167 -5.37 -6.51 4.77
C GLN A 167 -5.07 -5.71 6.05
N SER A 168 -4.49 -4.53 5.88
CA SER A 168 -4.15 -3.60 6.95
C SER A 168 -5.29 -2.64 7.36
N VAL A 169 -6.55 -2.94 7.08
CA VAL A 169 -7.69 -2.01 7.28
C VAL A 169 -7.72 -1.39 8.68
N ALA A 170 -7.41 -2.18 9.72
CA ALA A 170 -7.34 -1.71 11.11
C ALA A 170 -6.12 -0.81 11.39
N LEU A 171 -5.09 -0.88 10.57
CA LEU A 171 -3.78 -0.24 10.78
C LEU A 171 -3.54 0.93 9.82
N SER A 172 -4.33 1.05 8.77
CA SER A 172 -4.15 2.01 7.70
C SER A 172 -5.21 3.11 7.73
N THR A 173 -4.85 4.27 7.20
CA THR A 173 -5.73 5.45 7.12
C THR A 173 -6.12 5.75 5.68
N VAL A 174 -7.24 6.46 5.51
CA VAL A 174 -7.73 6.91 4.19
C VAL A 174 -6.65 7.64 3.38
N GLY A 175 -5.92 8.57 4.00
CA GLY A 175 -4.82 9.28 3.33
C GLY A 175 -3.68 8.35 2.92
N GLY A 176 -3.40 7.32 3.73
CA GLY A 176 -2.42 6.29 3.40
C GLY A 176 -2.85 5.45 2.19
N TRP A 177 -4.12 5.04 2.12
CA TRP A 177 -4.65 4.32 0.95
C TRP A 177 -4.48 5.11 -0.34
N LEU A 178 -4.84 6.40 -0.31
CA LEU A 178 -4.71 7.31 -1.46
C LEU A 178 -3.24 7.54 -1.84
N ALA A 179 -2.38 7.81 -0.85
CA ALA A 179 -0.97 8.08 -1.09
C ALA A 179 -0.24 6.90 -1.75
N HIS A 180 -0.60 5.67 -1.40
CA HIS A 180 -0.02 4.45 -1.99
C HIS A 180 -0.80 3.88 -3.18
N ARG A 181 -1.92 4.49 -3.58
CA ARG A 181 -2.82 3.95 -4.63
C ARG A 181 -3.28 2.53 -4.28
N GLY A 182 -3.69 2.32 -3.04
CA GLY A 182 -4.00 1.02 -2.46
C GLY A 182 -5.16 0.29 -3.13
N ALA A 183 -5.19 -1.04 -3.01
CA ALA A 183 -6.31 -1.87 -3.40
C ALA A 183 -6.82 -2.67 -2.19
N GLY A 184 -8.11 -2.67 -2.00
CA GLY A 184 -8.78 -3.56 -1.05
C GLY A 184 -8.90 -4.98 -1.60
N GLN A 185 -9.07 -5.96 -0.74
CA GLN A 185 -9.19 -7.38 -1.13
C GLN A 185 -10.45 -7.66 -1.98
N PHE A 186 -11.41 -6.73 -1.96
CA PHE A 186 -12.65 -6.79 -2.74
C PHE A 186 -12.66 -5.79 -3.91
N SER A 187 -11.48 -5.37 -4.38
CA SER A 187 -11.35 -4.35 -5.43
C SER A 187 -11.89 -4.79 -6.79
N ASN A 188 -12.07 -6.08 -7.05
CA ASN A 188 -12.74 -6.54 -8.26
C ASN A 188 -14.18 -5.99 -8.33
N ARG A 189 -14.87 -5.94 -7.19
CA ARG A 189 -16.24 -5.43 -7.10
C ARG A 189 -16.30 -3.92 -6.90
N TYR A 190 -15.56 -3.40 -5.90
CA TYR A 190 -15.68 -2.01 -5.47
C TYR A 190 -14.70 -1.06 -6.17
N GLY A 191 -13.73 -1.61 -6.90
CA GLY A 191 -12.62 -0.85 -7.43
C GLY A 191 -11.49 -0.67 -6.41
N THR A 192 -10.37 -0.15 -6.89
CA THR A 192 -9.25 0.32 -6.06
C THR A 192 -9.58 1.69 -5.46
N ILE A 193 -8.76 2.20 -4.54
CA ILE A 193 -8.96 3.54 -4.00
C ILE A 193 -8.92 4.62 -5.10
N ALA A 194 -8.18 4.37 -6.19
CA ALA A 194 -8.13 5.26 -7.35
C ALA A 194 -9.45 5.32 -8.14
N ASP A 195 -10.26 4.26 -8.07
CA ASP A 195 -11.58 4.19 -8.70
C ASP A 195 -12.68 4.76 -7.79
N ILE A 196 -12.47 4.67 -6.47
CA ILE A 196 -13.41 5.09 -5.43
C ILE A 196 -13.34 6.60 -5.17
N VAL A 197 -12.15 7.20 -5.26
CA VAL A 197 -11.95 8.63 -4.99
C VAL A 197 -12.61 9.51 -6.04
N ILE A 198 -13.35 10.53 -5.58
CA ILE A 198 -13.99 11.53 -6.45
C ILE A 198 -13.52 12.96 -6.18
N GLY A 199 -12.77 13.19 -5.10
CA GLY A 199 -12.20 14.50 -4.79
C GLY A 199 -11.23 14.44 -3.62
N LEU A 200 -10.31 15.39 -3.58
CA LEU A 200 -9.26 15.51 -2.56
C LEU A 200 -9.13 16.94 -2.06
N ASP A 201 -8.74 17.09 -0.81
CA ASP A 201 -8.12 18.30 -0.30
C ASP A 201 -6.64 18.01 -0.07
N VAL A 202 -5.78 18.77 -0.73
CA VAL A 202 -4.33 18.58 -0.71
C VAL A 202 -3.64 19.89 -0.31
N VAL A 203 -2.80 19.83 0.72
CA VAL A 203 -1.92 20.95 1.09
C VAL A 203 -0.60 20.81 0.32
N ARG A 204 -0.28 21.80 -0.50
CA ARG A 204 0.94 21.86 -1.30
C ARG A 204 2.18 22.17 -0.45
N ALA A 205 3.37 22.01 -1.03
CA ALA A 205 4.63 22.30 -0.34
C ALA A 205 4.68 23.72 0.25
N ASN A 206 4.10 24.71 -0.44
CA ASN A 206 4.05 26.12 0.00
C ASN A 206 2.92 26.43 1.03
N GLY A 207 2.19 25.41 1.50
CA GLY A 207 1.09 25.54 2.45
C GLY A 207 -0.26 25.97 1.85
N GLU A 208 -0.36 26.12 0.53
CA GLU A 208 -1.65 26.40 -0.13
C GLU A 208 -2.52 25.17 -0.19
N LEU A 209 -3.81 25.36 0.04
CA LEU A 209 -4.82 24.31 -0.10
C LEU A 209 -5.28 24.21 -1.57
N LEU A 210 -5.21 23.03 -2.13
CA LEU A 210 -5.80 22.65 -3.40
C LEU A 210 -7.00 21.73 -3.14
N VAL A 211 -8.15 22.05 -3.70
CA VAL A 211 -9.35 21.22 -3.68
C VAL A 211 -9.61 20.70 -5.08
N THR A 212 -9.74 19.39 -5.23
CA THR A 212 -9.94 18.72 -6.52
C THR A 212 -11.29 18.01 -6.58
N GLY A 213 -11.78 17.74 -7.76
CA GLY A 213 -12.94 16.87 -8.00
C GLY A 213 -14.21 17.28 -7.27
N GLY A 214 -14.91 16.30 -6.68
CA GLY A 214 -16.15 16.49 -5.93
C GLY A 214 -17.42 16.17 -6.73
N ASN A 215 -17.30 15.83 -8.01
CA ASN A 215 -18.40 15.38 -8.87
C ASN A 215 -18.14 13.95 -9.36
N ALA A 216 -19.21 13.22 -9.67
CA ALA A 216 -19.15 11.83 -10.11
C ALA A 216 -18.27 11.63 -11.37
N ARG A 217 -18.34 12.54 -12.31
CA ARG A 217 -17.53 12.62 -13.54
C ARG A 217 -17.44 14.08 -13.99
N GLN A 218 -16.28 14.48 -14.49
CA GLN A 218 -16.10 15.83 -15.04
C GLN A 218 -15.07 15.81 -16.17
N SER A 219 -15.26 16.70 -17.15
CA SER A 219 -14.38 16.88 -18.31
C SER A 219 -13.82 18.31 -18.33
N THR A 220 -13.12 18.68 -17.23
CA THR A 220 -12.56 20.02 -17.01
C THR A 220 -11.04 20.00 -16.93
N GLY A 221 -10.40 19.28 -17.84
CA GLY A 221 -8.97 19.07 -17.90
C GLY A 221 -8.55 17.67 -17.39
N PRO A 222 -7.24 17.43 -17.23
CA PRO A 222 -6.71 16.21 -16.60
C PRO A 222 -7.25 16.05 -15.19
N ASP A 223 -7.47 14.80 -14.78
CA ASP A 223 -7.94 14.49 -13.43
C ASP A 223 -6.83 14.70 -12.40
N LEU A 224 -6.95 15.80 -11.65
CA LEU A 224 -5.98 16.14 -10.59
C LEU A 224 -6.02 15.17 -9.40
N ASN A 225 -7.13 14.44 -9.17
CA ASN A 225 -7.14 13.41 -8.13
C ASN A 225 -6.07 12.36 -8.43
N GLN A 226 -6.00 11.92 -9.69
CA GLN A 226 -5.07 10.87 -10.13
C GLN A 226 -3.60 11.33 -10.11
N LEU A 227 -3.33 12.64 -10.04
CA LEU A 227 -1.98 13.16 -9.84
C LEU A 227 -1.45 12.90 -8.42
N PHE A 228 -2.33 13.02 -7.42
CA PHE A 228 -1.95 12.86 -6.02
C PHE A 228 -2.13 11.43 -5.51
N VAL A 229 -3.02 10.65 -6.12
CA VAL A 229 -3.20 9.22 -5.79
C VAL A 229 -1.98 8.43 -6.27
N GLY A 230 -1.28 7.81 -5.32
CA GLY A 230 -0.02 7.09 -5.59
C GLY A 230 1.22 7.96 -5.56
N SER A 231 1.12 9.24 -5.13
CA SER A 231 2.27 10.15 -5.04
C SER A 231 3.13 9.93 -3.78
N GLU A 232 2.71 9.11 -2.84
CA GLU A 232 3.43 8.77 -1.59
C GLU A 232 3.92 10.01 -0.82
N GLY A 233 3.15 11.10 -0.84
CA GLY A 233 3.48 12.34 -0.16
C GLY A 233 4.60 13.16 -0.84
N THR A 234 4.99 12.86 -2.08
CA THR A 234 6.04 13.60 -2.81
C THR A 234 5.51 14.79 -3.61
N LEU A 235 4.18 14.91 -3.79
CA LEU A 235 3.56 15.99 -4.56
C LEU A 235 2.67 16.91 -3.71
N GLY A 236 2.30 16.49 -2.50
CA GLY A 236 1.45 17.21 -1.57
C GLY A 236 0.98 16.35 -0.40
N ILE A 237 0.35 16.96 0.58
CA ILE A 237 -0.18 16.32 1.78
C ILE A 237 -1.71 16.21 1.64
N ILE A 238 -2.22 15.00 1.44
CA ILE A 238 -3.67 14.76 1.39
C ILE A 238 -4.23 14.91 2.80
N THR A 239 -5.19 15.81 2.98
CA THR A 239 -5.80 16.13 4.28
C THR A 239 -7.24 15.62 4.41
N SER A 240 -7.98 15.52 3.31
CA SER A 240 -9.30 14.87 3.26
C SER A 240 -9.60 14.33 1.88
N ALA A 241 -10.61 13.48 1.79
CA ALA A 241 -11.07 12.90 0.53
C ALA A 241 -12.59 12.78 0.48
N ARG A 242 -13.15 12.95 -0.70
CA ARG A 242 -14.50 12.56 -1.05
C ARG A 242 -14.45 11.22 -1.76
N LEU A 243 -15.09 10.22 -1.14
CA LEU A 243 -15.07 8.83 -1.59
C LEU A 243 -16.47 8.39 -1.98
N ARG A 244 -16.58 7.52 -2.99
CA ARG A 244 -17.82 6.81 -3.30
C ARG A 244 -18.06 5.75 -2.24
N ALA A 245 -19.31 5.68 -1.77
CA ALA A 245 -19.79 4.62 -0.89
C ALA A 245 -20.89 3.80 -1.58
N PHE A 246 -21.07 2.60 -1.10
CA PHE A 246 -22.01 1.62 -1.62
C PHE A 246 -22.99 1.20 -0.51
N PRO A 247 -24.20 0.73 -0.82
CA PRO A 247 -25.05 0.10 0.18
C PRO A 247 -24.37 -1.11 0.81
N VAL A 248 -24.60 -1.32 2.11
CA VAL A 248 -24.15 -2.54 2.80
C VAL A 248 -24.72 -3.77 2.09
N PRO A 249 -23.90 -4.80 1.80
CA PRO A 249 -24.32 -6.01 1.13
C PRO A 249 -25.47 -6.74 1.86
N SER A 250 -26.49 -7.19 1.14
CA SER A 250 -27.62 -7.95 1.68
C SER A 250 -27.56 -9.46 1.35
N ALA A 251 -26.66 -9.84 0.45
CA ALA A 251 -26.44 -11.24 0.06
C ALA A 251 -24.95 -11.48 -0.19
N ASN A 252 -24.53 -12.74 -0.12
CA ASN A 252 -23.20 -13.18 -0.53
C ASN A 252 -23.23 -14.61 -1.07
N PHE A 253 -22.19 -14.99 -1.83
CA PHE A 253 -21.87 -16.38 -2.11
C PHE A 253 -20.39 -16.66 -1.86
N SER A 254 -20.08 -17.92 -1.61
CA SER A 254 -18.72 -18.42 -1.44
C SER A 254 -18.59 -19.83 -2.00
N ALA A 255 -17.53 -20.08 -2.76
CA ALA A 255 -17.25 -21.41 -3.32
C ALA A 255 -15.74 -21.58 -3.58
N ALA A 256 -15.29 -22.84 -3.61
CA ALA A 256 -13.91 -23.16 -3.90
C ALA A 256 -13.79 -24.38 -4.83
N TRP A 257 -12.73 -24.38 -5.62
CA TRP A 257 -12.40 -25.45 -6.58
C TRP A 257 -10.92 -25.77 -6.54
N THR A 258 -10.61 -27.04 -6.85
CA THR A 258 -9.24 -27.46 -7.15
C THR A 258 -9.07 -27.67 -8.64
N PHE A 259 -7.86 -27.31 -9.11
CA PHE A 259 -7.44 -27.46 -10.49
C PHE A 259 -6.14 -28.27 -10.53
N PRO A 260 -5.92 -29.11 -11.58
CA PRO A 260 -4.71 -29.91 -11.69
C PRO A 260 -3.44 -29.07 -11.91
N THR A 261 -3.58 -27.85 -12.45
CA THR A 261 -2.46 -26.92 -12.68
C THR A 261 -2.86 -25.49 -12.41
N PHE A 262 -1.88 -24.65 -12.03
CA PHE A 262 -2.07 -23.21 -11.88
C PHE A 262 -2.59 -22.57 -13.20
N ALA A 263 -2.05 -22.98 -14.33
CA ALA A 263 -2.43 -22.47 -15.65
C ALA A 263 -3.92 -22.70 -15.99
N ALA A 264 -4.45 -23.89 -15.66
CA ALA A 264 -5.86 -24.20 -15.87
C ALA A 264 -6.77 -23.30 -15.00
N ALA A 265 -6.35 -23.01 -13.77
CA ALA A 265 -7.08 -22.14 -12.86
C ALA A 265 -6.97 -20.65 -13.28
N VAL A 266 -5.82 -20.19 -13.77
CA VAL A 266 -5.64 -18.85 -14.36
C VAL A 266 -6.60 -18.64 -15.53
N ASP A 267 -6.76 -19.64 -16.41
CA ASP A 267 -7.69 -19.55 -17.53
C ASP A 267 -9.16 -19.47 -17.06
N ALA A 268 -9.54 -20.18 -16.00
CA ALA A 268 -10.87 -20.03 -15.39
C ALA A 268 -11.07 -18.61 -14.84
N CYS A 269 -10.11 -18.06 -14.06
CA CYS A 269 -10.17 -16.67 -13.57
C CYS A 269 -10.33 -15.68 -14.73
N ARG A 270 -9.55 -15.82 -15.80
CA ARG A 270 -9.65 -14.98 -17.00
C ARG A 270 -11.04 -15.04 -17.62
N ARG A 271 -11.62 -16.24 -17.78
CA ARG A 271 -12.96 -16.40 -18.36
C ARG A 271 -14.03 -15.74 -17.47
N ILE A 272 -13.96 -15.90 -16.16
CA ILE A 272 -14.85 -15.26 -15.19
C ILE A 272 -14.77 -13.75 -15.35
N SER A 273 -13.58 -13.16 -15.26
CA SER A 273 -13.36 -11.71 -15.34
C SER A 273 -13.83 -11.12 -16.69
N ARG A 274 -13.78 -11.90 -17.78
CA ARG A 274 -14.24 -11.48 -19.11
C ARG A 274 -15.78 -11.52 -19.27
N ARG A 275 -16.52 -12.10 -18.32
CA ARG A 275 -17.99 -12.13 -18.34
C ARG A 275 -18.63 -10.84 -17.84
N GLY A 276 -17.87 -9.92 -17.24
CA GLY A 276 -18.33 -8.62 -16.78
C GLY A 276 -19.14 -8.61 -15.47
N LEU A 277 -19.22 -9.73 -14.77
CA LEU A 277 -19.74 -9.85 -13.40
C LEU A 277 -18.67 -10.57 -12.56
N GLU A 278 -17.77 -9.80 -11.99
CA GLU A 278 -16.62 -10.31 -11.25
C GLU A 278 -16.97 -10.48 -9.78
N PRO A 279 -16.70 -11.65 -9.17
CA PRO A 279 -16.80 -11.80 -7.73
C PRO A 279 -15.92 -10.80 -7.00
N ALA A 280 -16.32 -10.35 -5.81
CA ALA A 280 -15.56 -9.42 -4.99
C ALA A 280 -14.13 -9.92 -4.73
N ALA A 281 -13.96 -11.23 -4.57
CA ALA A 281 -12.66 -11.89 -4.50
C ALA A 281 -12.61 -13.13 -5.40
N LEU A 282 -11.60 -13.17 -6.26
CA LEU A 282 -11.10 -14.37 -6.95
C LEU A 282 -9.66 -14.57 -6.49
N ARG A 283 -9.41 -15.56 -5.65
CA ARG A 283 -8.07 -15.84 -5.12
C ARG A 283 -7.61 -17.21 -5.55
N LEU A 284 -6.61 -17.24 -6.40
CA LEU A 284 -6.03 -18.47 -6.89
C LEU A 284 -4.66 -18.69 -6.27
N TYR A 285 -4.49 -19.80 -5.58
CA TYR A 285 -3.24 -20.21 -4.95
C TYR A 285 -2.57 -21.29 -5.77
N ASP A 286 -1.25 -21.22 -5.95
CA ASP A 286 -0.50 -22.32 -6.53
C ASP A 286 -0.50 -23.54 -5.59
N ALA A 287 -0.10 -24.70 -6.10
CA ALA A 287 -0.14 -25.95 -5.34
C ALA A 287 0.69 -25.88 -4.05
N ALA A 288 1.85 -25.23 -4.09
CA ALA A 288 2.73 -25.14 -2.95
C ALA A 288 2.13 -24.26 -1.84
N GLU A 289 1.55 -23.11 -2.18
CA GLU A 289 0.90 -22.22 -1.23
C GLU A 289 -0.41 -22.83 -0.70
N ALA A 290 -1.22 -23.43 -1.57
CA ALA A 290 -2.46 -24.10 -1.19
C ALA A 290 -2.19 -25.26 -0.21
N ASN A 291 -1.20 -26.11 -0.51
CA ASN A 291 -0.83 -27.21 0.35
C ASN A 291 -0.28 -26.73 1.71
N ARG A 292 0.54 -25.68 1.72
CA ARG A 292 1.02 -25.07 2.97
C ARG A 292 -0.12 -24.56 3.85
N ASN A 293 -1.13 -23.93 3.24
CA ASN A 293 -2.23 -23.30 3.96
C ASN A 293 -3.33 -24.30 4.39
N TRP A 294 -3.60 -25.32 3.56
CA TRP A 294 -4.80 -26.16 3.72
C TRP A 294 -4.58 -27.65 3.51
N GLN A 295 -3.35 -28.11 3.25
CA GLN A 295 -3.00 -29.53 3.05
C GLN A 295 -3.76 -30.16 1.86
N THR A 296 -3.91 -29.43 0.77
CA THR A 296 -4.68 -29.81 -0.41
C THR A 296 -3.94 -30.73 -1.38
N GLY A 297 -2.67 -31.05 -1.10
CA GLY A 297 -1.83 -31.84 -2.01
C GLY A 297 -1.29 -31.01 -3.18
N ASP A 298 -0.98 -31.65 -4.30
CA ASP A 298 -0.37 -31.02 -5.47
C ASP A 298 -1.43 -30.50 -6.44
N VAL A 299 -2.29 -29.59 -5.98
CA VAL A 299 -3.35 -28.95 -6.79
C VAL A 299 -3.41 -27.46 -6.52
N ALA A 300 -3.72 -26.67 -7.54
CA ALA A 300 -4.05 -25.27 -7.38
C ALA A 300 -5.47 -25.12 -6.78
N VAL A 301 -5.67 -24.09 -5.94
CA VAL A 301 -6.96 -23.83 -5.28
C VAL A 301 -7.46 -22.43 -5.66
N LEU A 302 -8.67 -22.37 -6.20
CA LEU A 302 -9.39 -21.14 -6.47
C LEU A 302 -10.48 -20.95 -5.40
N LEU A 303 -10.44 -19.79 -4.74
CA LEU A 303 -11.49 -19.31 -3.85
C LEU A 303 -12.26 -18.19 -4.55
N ALA A 304 -13.57 -18.24 -4.53
CA ALA A 304 -14.45 -17.18 -5.00
C ALA A 304 -15.39 -16.72 -3.89
N TYR A 305 -15.51 -15.42 -3.74
CA TYR A 305 -16.44 -14.77 -2.83
C TYR A 305 -17.04 -13.53 -3.51
N ASP A 306 -18.36 -13.37 -3.38
CA ASP A 306 -19.03 -12.13 -3.77
C ASP A 306 -20.07 -11.73 -2.73
N GLU A 307 -20.38 -10.43 -2.71
CA GLU A 307 -21.36 -9.83 -1.80
C GLU A 307 -22.08 -8.68 -2.50
N GLY A 308 -23.32 -8.38 -2.09
CA GLY A 308 -24.05 -7.23 -2.62
C GLY A 308 -25.54 -7.45 -2.75
N ASP A 309 -26.11 -6.99 -3.87
CA ASP A 309 -27.50 -7.23 -4.23
C ASP A 309 -27.74 -8.70 -4.57
N PRO A 310 -28.86 -9.34 -4.10
CA PRO A 310 -29.11 -10.77 -4.29
C PRO A 310 -29.13 -11.22 -5.75
N GLU A 311 -29.63 -10.39 -6.69
CA GLU A 311 -29.73 -10.76 -8.10
C GLU A 311 -28.36 -10.73 -8.77
N THR A 312 -27.53 -9.71 -8.46
CA THR A 312 -26.17 -9.59 -8.99
C THR A 312 -25.27 -10.70 -8.43
N VAL A 313 -25.35 -11.00 -7.13
CA VAL A 313 -24.62 -12.08 -6.47
C VAL A 313 -25.01 -13.43 -7.07
N ALA A 314 -26.29 -13.72 -7.27
CA ALA A 314 -26.75 -14.96 -7.89
C ALA A 314 -26.27 -15.10 -9.35
N ALA A 315 -26.18 -13.99 -10.10
CA ALA A 315 -25.63 -14.00 -11.45
C ALA A 315 -24.12 -14.26 -11.45
N ALA A 316 -23.35 -13.63 -10.54
CA ALA A 316 -21.92 -13.84 -10.38
C ALA A 316 -21.60 -15.29 -9.97
N GLN A 317 -22.38 -15.86 -9.02
CA GLN A 317 -22.27 -17.26 -8.62
C GLN A 317 -22.44 -18.19 -9.83
N ARG A 318 -23.54 -18.05 -10.57
CA ARG A 318 -23.84 -18.87 -11.73
C ARG A 318 -22.76 -18.81 -12.82
N ILE A 319 -22.22 -17.62 -13.08
CA ILE A 319 -21.12 -17.45 -14.01
C ILE A 319 -19.86 -18.15 -13.52
N THR A 320 -19.49 -17.94 -12.26
CA THR A 320 -18.30 -18.54 -11.66
C THR A 320 -18.37 -20.08 -11.69
N GLU A 321 -19.50 -20.65 -11.31
CA GLU A 321 -19.75 -22.11 -11.37
C GLU A 321 -19.66 -22.67 -12.80
N GLN A 322 -20.21 -21.97 -13.79
CA GLN A 322 -20.12 -22.35 -15.20
C GLN A 322 -18.68 -22.39 -15.70
N GLU A 323 -17.88 -21.36 -15.40
CA GLU A 323 -16.49 -21.29 -15.85
C GLU A 323 -15.57 -22.27 -15.08
N CYS A 324 -15.98 -22.72 -13.90
CA CYS A 324 -15.30 -23.73 -13.10
C CYS A 324 -15.87 -25.16 -13.28
N ALA A 325 -16.78 -25.41 -14.24
CA ALA A 325 -17.49 -26.69 -14.38
C ALA A 325 -16.58 -27.91 -14.64
N GLN A 326 -15.34 -27.70 -15.14
CA GLN A 326 -14.36 -28.78 -15.33
C GLN A 326 -13.41 -28.97 -14.14
N ALA A 327 -13.52 -28.15 -13.11
CA ALA A 327 -12.73 -28.23 -11.89
C ALA A 327 -13.47 -29.07 -10.83
N THR A 328 -12.77 -29.52 -9.81
CA THR A 328 -13.39 -30.25 -8.70
C THR A 328 -13.85 -29.24 -7.65
N ALA A 329 -15.15 -29.12 -7.44
CA ALA A 329 -15.72 -28.31 -6.37
C ALA A 329 -15.41 -28.92 -5.00
N ILE A 330 -14.97 -28.09 -4.04
CA ILE A 330 -14.56 -28.51 -2.69
C ILE A 330 -15.36 -27.79 -1.58
N GLY A 331 -16.52 -27.23 -1.93
CA GLY A 331 -17.38 -26.50 -1.00
C GLY A 331 -16.89 -25.07 -0.74
N ASN A 332 -17.19 -24.54 0.43
CA ASN A 332 -16.92 -23.13 0.77
C ASN A 332 -16.13 -22.94 2.07
N GLU A 333 -15.76 -24.02 2.74
CA GLU A 333 -15.08 -23.96 4.05
C GLU A 333 -13.75 -23.19 3.97
N LEU A 334 -12.98 -23.39 2.88
CA LEU A 334 -11.71 -22.67 2.70
C LEU A 334 -11.91 -21.17 2.51
N VAL A 335 -13.02 -20.76 1.90
CA VAL A 335 -13.37 -19.34 1.75
C VAL A 335 -13.65 -18.72 3.12
N TYR A 336 -14.44 -19.38 3.97
CA TYR A 336 -14.71 -18.88 5.33
C TYR A 336 -13.45 -18.85 6.19
N ARG A 337 -12.57 -19.84 6.08
CA ARG A 337 -11.27 -19.83 6.74
C ARG A 337 -10.41 -18.64 6.28
N TRP A 338 -10.37 -18.37 4.96
CA TRP A 338 -9.67 -17.21 4.44
C TRP A 338 -10.30 -15.91 4.96
N LEU A 339 -11.61 -15.75 4.89
CA LEU A 339 -12.32 -14.53 5.37
C LEU A 339 -12.03 -14.25 6.85
N SER A 340 -11.95 -15.27 7.69
CA SER A 340 -11.69 -15.11 9.13
C SER A 340 -10.26 -14.70 9.46
N HIS A 341 -9.29 -14.98 8.58
CA HIS A 341 -7.86 -14.73 8.81
C HIS A 341 -7.27 -13.69 7.84
N ARG A 342 -8.04 -13.20 6.87
CA ARG A 342 -7.53 -12.34 5.79
C ARG A 342 -6.86 -11.04 6.25
N ASN A 343 -7.13 -10.58 7.47
CA ASN A 343 -6.55 -9.38 8.07
C ASN A 343 -5.51 -9.71 9.16
N ASP A 344 -5.16 -10.99 9.35
CA ASP A 344 -4.15 -11.40 10.31
C ASP A 344 -2.74 -11.18 9.74
N VAL A 345 -1.95 -10.38 10.42
CA VAL A 345 -0.55 -10.07 10.08
C VAL A 345 0.45 -10.64 11.11
N SER A 346 -0.02 -11.38 12.10
CA SER A 346 0.78 -11.88 13.23
C SER A 346 1.85 -12.91 12.82
N ALA A 347 1.60 -13.68 11.77
CA ALA A 347 2.53 -14.71 11.30
C ALA A 347 3.90 -14.13 10.88
N LEU A 348 3.93 -12.90 10.40
CA LEU A 348 5.16 -12.22 9.96
C LEU A 348 6.12 -11.99 11.14
N GLU A 349 5.60 -11.56 12.29
CA GLU A 349 6.38 -11.37 13.51
C GLU A 349 7.13 -12.65 13.93
N ALA A 350 6.40 -13.77 13.95
CA ALA A 350 6.95 -15.05 14.41
C ALA A 350 8.13 -15.53 13.54
N LEU A 351 8.09 -15.29 12.24
CA LEU A 351 9.14 -15.68 11.30
C LEU A 351 10.35 -14.72 11.39
N ILE A 352 10.12 -13.42 11.37
CA ILE A 352 11.18 -12.41 11.48
C ILE A 352 11.92 -12.54 12.82
N SER A 353 11.21 -12.73 13.92
CA SER A 353 11.81 -12.94 15.25
C SER A 353 12.74 -14.14 15.30
N ARG A 354 12.47 -15.19 14.53
CA ARG A 354 13.33 -16.38 14.39
C ARG A 354 14.52 -16.17 13.45
N GLY A 355 14.64 -15.03 12.80
CA GLY A 355 15.75 -14.69 11.90
C GLY A 355 15.51 -15.01 10.43
N TYR A 356 14.32 -15.45 10.06
CA TYR A 356 13.95 -15.63 8.66
C TYR A 356 13.71 -14.28 7.98
N LEU A 357 14.08 -14.19 6.71
CA LEU A 357 13.65 -13.14 5.82
C LEU A 357 12.34 -13.59 5.16
N VAL A 358 11.27 -12.82 5.27
CA VAL A 358 9.98 -13.09 4.64
C VAL A 358 9.43 -11.82 4.05
N ASP A 359 9.03 -11.85 2.80
CA ASP A 359 8.36 -10.71 2.14
C ASP A 359 7.44 -11.18 1.02
N THR A 360 6.69 -10.24 0.48
CA THR A 360 5.78 -10.42 -0.64
C THR A 360 6.05 -9.39 -1.73
N MET A 361 6.13 -9.84 -2.98
CA MET A 361 6.23 -9.00 -4.16
C MET A 361 4.92 -9.12 -4.94
N GLU A 362 4.25 -8.02 -5.22
CA GLU A 362 3.04 -8.02 -6.05
C GLU A 362 3.25 -7.21 -7.34
N ILE A 363 2.69 -7.71 -8.42
CA ILE A 363 2.79 -7.12 -9.76
C ILE A 363 1.44 -7.24 -10.47
N THR A 364 1.22 -6.47 -11.53
CA THR A 364 0.15 -6.74 -12.50
C THR A 364 0.71 -7.15 -13.84
N ILE A 365 -0.06 -8.02 -14.52
CA ILE A 365 0.33 -8.58 -15.81
C ILE A 365 -0.91 -8.89 -16.67
N PRO A 366 -0.91 -8.66 -17.98
CA PRO A 366 -1.98 -9.13 -18.86
C PRO A 366 -2.14 -10.64 -18.81
N TRP A 367 -3.39 -11.12 -18.97
CA TRP A 367 -3.71 -12.56 -18.91
C TRP A 367 -2.82 -13.43 -19.80
N SER A 368 -2.46 -12.95 -20.99
CA SER A 368 -1.62 -13.69 -21.95
C SER A 368 -0.20 -13.97 -21.46
N LYS A 369 0.25 -13.26 -20.40
CA LYS A 369 1.60 -13.35 -19.84
C LYS A 369 1.62 -13.90 -18.41
N THR A 370 0.46 -14.18 -17.82
CA THR A 370 0.33 -14.56 -16.40
C THR A 370 1.10 -15.83 -16.06
N ASN A 371 0.98 -16.88 -16.88
CA ASN A 371 1.71 -18.13 -16.64
C ASN A 371 3.22 -17.96 -16.84
N GLU A 372 3.62 -17.23 -17.87
CA GLU A 372 5.04 -16.98 -18.14
C GLU A 372 5.72 -16.23 -16.99
N VAL A 373 5.10 -15.16 -16.48
CA VAL A 373 5.67 -14.39 -15.36
C VAL A 373 5.68 -15.21 -14.08
N TYR A 374 4.63 -15.99 -13.80
CA TYR A 374 4.58 -16.91 -12.67
C TYR A 374 5.76 -17.86 -12.63
N GLU A 375 5.94 -18.64 -13.71
CA GLU A 375 7.00 -19.64 -13.81
C GLU A 375 8.40 -19.02 -13.70
N LYS A 376 8.64 -17.91 -14.43
CA LYS A 376 9.94 -17.26 -14.46
C LYS A 376 10.32 -16.62 -13.12
N VAL A 377 9.41 -15.92 -12.45
CA VAL A 377 9.70 -15.26 -11.20
C VAL A 377 9.90 -16.26 -10.07
N VAL A 378 9.03 -17.30 -9.98
CA VAL A 378 9.20 -18.37 -9.00
C VAL A 378 10.55 -19.08 -9.20
N ALA A 379 10.92 -19.40 -10.43
CA ALA A 379 12.21 -20.02 -10.74
C ALA A 379 13.41 -19.10 -10.40
N ALA A 380 13.33 -17.81 -10.76
CA ALA A 380 14.42 -16.86 -10.51
C ALA A 380 14.69 -16.65 -9.01
N ILE A 381 13.62 -16.50 -8.21
CA ILE A 381 13.75 -16.32 -6.77
C ILE A 381 14.21 -17.64 -6.10
N SER A 382 13.64 -18.78 -6.48
CA SER A 382 13.96 -20.08 -5.90
C SER A 382 15.39 -20.54 -6.22
N ALA A 383 16.01 -20.02 -7.27
CA ALA A 383 17.40 -20.32 -7.64
C ALA A 383 18.44 -19.61 -6.73
N ILE A 384 18.01 -18.62 -5.93
CA ILE A 384 18.92 -17.86 -5.07
C ILE A 384 19.29 -18.73 -3.86
N PRO A 385 20.59 -18.89 -3.53
CA PRO A 385 21.02 -19.61 -2.35
C PRO A 385 20.37 -19.05 -1.07
N LYS A 386 19.99 -19.95 -0.14
CA LYS A 386 19.31 -19.65 1.12
C LYS A 386 17.82 -19.28 1.00
N VAL A 387 17.26 -19.10 -0.19
CA VAL A 387 15.82 -19.05 -0.36
C VAL A 387 15.23 -20.42 -0.08
N LEU A 388 14.28 -20.48 0.82
CA LEU A 388 13.62 -21.71 1.28
C LEU A 388 12.38 -22.03 0.46
N THR A 389 11.67 -20.99 0.02
CA THR A 389 10.44 -21.13 -0.74
C THR A 389 10.13 -19.82 -1.50
N CYS A 390 9.53 -19.98 -2.67
CA CYS A 390 8.82 -18.93 -3.39
C CYS A 390 7.52 -19.54 -3.92
N THR A 391 6.37 -18.99 -3.53
CA THR A 391 5.03 -19.42 -3.93
C THR A 391 4.27 -18.24 -4.50
N ALA A 392 3.18 -18.50 -5.21
CA ALA A 392 2.39 -17.41 -5.75
C ALA A 392 0.88 -17.62 -5.62
N HIS A 393 0.18 -16.48 -5.43
CA HIS A 393 -1.26 -16.45 -5.58
C HIS A 393 -1.72 -15.25 -6.42
N LEU A 394 -2.81 -15.42 -7.15
CA LEU A 394 -3.54 -14.34 -7.79
C LEU A 394 -4.53 -13.77 -6.78
N SER A 395 -4.51 -12.45 -6.58
CA SER A 395 -5.35 -11.80 -5.56
C SER A 395 -6.37 -10.81 -6.10
N HIS A 396 -6.11 -10.19 -7.23
CA HIS A 396 -7.00 -9.27 -7.92
C HIS A 396 -7.06 -9.62 -9.40
N SER A 397 -8.23 -9.57 -9.96
CA SER A 397 -8.47 -9.88 -11.37
C SER A 397 -9.23 -8.75 -12.04
N TYR A 398 -8.93 -8.54 -13.31
CA TYR A 398 -9.50 -7.50 -14.15
C TYR A 398 -9.82 -8.08 -15.53
N PRO A 399 -10.65 -7.42 -16.35
CA PRO A 399 -10.94 -7.92 -17.70
C PRO A 399 -9.70 -8.17 -18.59
N ASP A 400 -8.61 -7.44 -18.35
CA ASP A 400 -7.39 -7.42 -19.16
C ASP A 400 -6.18 -8.10 -18.51
N GLY A 401 -6.21 -8.36 -17.20
CA GLY A 401 -5.08 -8.94 -16.48
C GLY A 401 -5.35 -9.25 -15.03
N ALA A 402 -4.30 -9.60 -14.29
CA ALA A 402 -4.40 -9.95 -12.89
C ALA A 402 -3.20 -9.44 -12.07
N CYS A 403 -3.41 -9.34 -10.75
CA CYS A 403 -2.35 -9.14 -9.79
C CYS A 403 -1.86 -10.49 -9.27
N LEU A 404 -0.56 -10.74 -9.38
CA LEU A 404 0.12 -11.87 -8.75
C LEU A 404 0.92 -11.39 -7.54
N TYR A 405 0.81 -12.13 -6.45
CA TYR A 405 1.68 -12.06 -5.28
C TYR A 405 2.68 -13.21 -5.31
N PHE A 406 3.93 -12.89 -5.12
CA PHE A 406 5.00 -13.86 -4.88
C PHE A 406 5.41 -13.77 -3.42
N THR A 407 5.12 -14.80 -2.64
CA THR A 407 5.54 -14.90 -1.24
C THR A 407 6.82 -15.71 -1.17
N PHE A 408 7.86 -15.13 -0.60
CA PHE A 408 9.15 -15.80 -0.45
C PHE A 408 9.66 -15.75 0.99
N ALA A 409 10.43 -16.77 1.34
CA ALA A 409 11.14 -16.84 2.61
C ALA A 409 12.57 -17.32 2.38
N ALA A 410 13.52 -16.76 3.16
CA ALA A 410 14.92 -17.17 3.16
C ALA A 410 15.40 -17.49 4.58
N ALA A 411 16.46 -18.33 4.69
CA ALA A 411 16.94 -18.89 5.93
C ALA A 411 17.62 -17.87 6.86
N GLU A 412 18.02 -16.73 6.32
CA GLU A 412 18.64 -15.63 7.09
C GLU A 412 18.18 -14.28 6.53
N ALA A 413 18.24 -13.26 7.37
CA ALA A 413 17.94 -11.88 6.99
C ALA A 413 19.23 -11.08 6.85
N SER A 414 19.51 -10.56 5.65
CA SER A 414 20.53 -9.56 5.38
C SER A 414 20.08 -8.62 4.26
N ASP A 415 20.60 -7.41 4.26
CA ASP A 415 20.29 -6.40 3.23
C ASP A 415 20.72 -6.89 1.84
N GLU A 416 21.85 -7.59 1.75
CA GLU A 416 22.38 -8.13 0.49
C GLU A 416 21.47 -9.21 -0.07
N LEU A 417 21.04 -10.18 0.75
CA LEU A 417 20.14 -11.25 0.33
C LEU A 417 18.76 -10.70 -0.05
N TYR A 418 18.24 -9.76 0.74
CA TYR A 418 16.99 -9.06 0.44
C TYR A 418 17.06 -8.37 -0.91
N THR A 419 18.11 -7.59 -1.14
CA THR A 419 18.34 -6.88 -2.41
C THR A 419 18.47 -7.86 -3.57
N GLN A 420 19.22 -8.97 -3.41
CA GLN A 420 19.39 -9.99 -4.44
C GLN A 420 18.05 -10.64 -4.83
N ILE A 421 17.19 -10.98 -3.86
CA ILE A 421 15.87 -11.57 -4.11
C ILE A 421 14.97 -10.58 -4.87
N TRP A 422 14.90 -9.35 -4.38
CA TRP A 422 14.09 -8.30 -5.03
C TRP A 422 14.59 -7.96 -6.43
N ASP A 423 15.90 -7.92 -6.66
CA ASP A 423 16.50 -7.67 -7.98
C ASP A 423 16.14 -8.79 -8.96
N ALA A 424 16.30 -10.05 -8.54
CA ALA A 424 15.99 -11.19 -9.38
C ALA A 424 14.50 -11.25 -9.73
N GLY A 425 13.61 -11.14 -8.73
CA GLY A 425 12.18 -11.21 -8.94
C GLY A 425 11.65 -10.04 -9.77
N THR A 426 12.02 -8.80 -9.40
CA THR A 426 11.51 -7.58 -10.06
C THR A 426 11.98 -7.50 -11.52
N ARG A 427 13.29 -7.68 -11.79
CA ARG A 427 13.79 -7.59 -13.17
C ARG A 427 13.25 -8.70 -14.04
N THR A 428 13.05 -9.90 -13.47
CA THR A 428 12.37 -10.99 -14.19
C THR A 428 10.94 -10.61 -14.53
N ALA A 429 10.17 -10.06 -13.59
CA ALA A 429 8.81 -9.61 -13.84
C ALA A 429 8.75 -8.52 -14.91
N LEU A 430 9.59 -7.47 -14.79
CA LEU A 430 9.68 -6.38 -15.77
C LEU A 430 10.07 -6.90 -17.17
N SER A 431 10.96 -7.89 -17.28
CA SER A 431 11.37 -8.47 -18.56
C SER A 431 10.24 -9.18 -19.32
N VAL A 432 9.21 -9.63 -18.61
CA VAL A 432 7.99 -10.21 -19.19
C VAL A 432 6.94 -9.13 -19.52
N GLY A 433 7.13 -7.90 -19.03
CA GLY A 433 6.23 -6.76 -19.22
C GLY A 433 5.23 -6.56 -18.07
N ALA A 434 5.53 -7.06 -16.88
CA ALA A 434 4.73 -6.81 -15.69
C ALA A 434 4.92 -5.37 -15.17
N SER A 435 3.96 -4.88 -14.37
CA SER A 435 4.12 -3.65 -13.61
C SER A 435 5.13 -3.82 -12.47
N LEU A 436 5.67 -2.71 -11.98
CA LEU A 436 6.56 -2.71 -10.81
C LEU A 436 5.81 -2.97 -9.49
N SER A 437 4.57 -2.54 -9.40
CA SER A 437 3.71 -2.70 -8.23
C SER A 437 2.25 -2.63 -8.66
N HIS A 438 1.38 -3.36 -7.98
CA HIS A 438 -0.06 -3.21 -8.10
C HIS A 438 -0.62 -2.19 -7.08
N HIS A 439 -0.25 -2.32 -5.79
CA HIS A 439 -0.84 -1.51 -4.73
C HIS A 439 0.01 -1.30 -3.47
N HIS A 440 1.14 -1.97 -3.32
CA HIS A 440 2.03 -1.71 -2.16
C HIS A 440 2.77 -0.38 -2.29
N GLY A 441 2.86 0.18 -3.50
CA GLY A 441 3.61 1.38 -3.78
C GLY A 441 5.09 1.13 -4.07
N ILE A 442 5.85 2.19 -4.14
CA ILE A 442 7.26 2.21 -4.53
C ILE A 442 8.18 2.40 -3.34
N GLY A 443 7.92 3.45 -2.53
CA GLY A 443 8.70 3.81 -1.36
C GLY A 443 10.19 3.90 -1.63
N MET A 444 10.98 3.27 -0.76
CA MET A 444 12.41 3.05 -0.92
C MET A 444 12.72 1.73 -1.62
N ASN A 445 11.95 0.69 -1.32
CA ASN A 445 12.24 -0.68 -1.75
C ASN A 445 12.30 -0.81 -3.27
N ARG A 446 11.35 -0.21 -3.98
CA ARG A 446 11.23 -0.30 -5.43
C ARG A 446 11.77 0.91 -6.19
N ALA A 447 12.23 1.94 -5.47
CA ALA A 447 12.71 3.19 -6.05
C ALA A 447 13.78 3.00 -7.14
N ARG A 448 14.71 2.05 -6.93
CA ARG A 448 15.81 1.75 -7.87
C ARG A 448 15.35 1.16 -9.20
N PHE A 449 14.14 0.64 -9.28
CA PHE A 449 13.59 0.04 -10.51
C PHE A 449 12.70 1.00 -11.32
N MET A 450 12.43 2.20 -10.81
CA MET A 450 11.49 3.14 -11.44
C MET A 450 11.90 3.51 -12.86
N ASN A 451 13.19 3.75 -13.08
CA ASN A 451 13.70 4.08 -14.42
C ASN A 451 13.64 2.86 -15.39
N GLU A 452 13.86 1.64 -14.87
CA GLU A 452 13.70 0.40 -15.66
C GLU A 452 12.23 0.15 -16.01
N ALA A 453 11.31 0.45 -15.08
CA ALA A 453 9.88 0.21 -15.25
C ALA A 453 9.18 1.23 -16.16
N LEU A 454 9.50 2.52 -15.99
CA LEU A 454 8.80 3.62 -16.69
C LEU A 454 9.57 4.20 -17.86
N GLY A 455 10.90 4.07 -17.87
CA GLY A 455 11.79 4.70 -18.81
C GLY A 455 12.11 6.17 -18.49
N ALA A 456 13.23 6.65 -19.06
CA ALA A 456 13.79 7.97 -18.73
C ALA A 456 12.82 9.15 -18.98
N ASN A 457 12.06 9.11 -20.09
CA ASN A 457 11.15 10.22 -20.43
C ASN A 457 9.99 10.35 -19.42
N ALA A 458 9.43 9.22 -18.94
CA ALA A 458 8.39 9.26 -17.93
C ALA A 458 8.94 9.73 -16.57
N MET A 459 10.14 9.28 -16.20
CA MET A 459 10.79 9.76 -14.97
C MET A 459 11.12 11.28 -15.04
N THR A 460 11.57 11.78 -16.20
CA THR A 460 11.76 13.22 -16.41
C THR A 460 10.45 13.98 -16.23
N THR A 461 9.36 13.50 -16.84
CA THR A 461 8.03 14.13 -16.69
C THR A 461 7.57 14.16 -15.21
N LEU A 462 7.75 13.05 -14.48
CA LEU A 462 7.40 13.01 -13.05
C LEU A 462 8.26 13.98 -12.22
N ASN A 463 9.56 14.10 -12.52
CA ASN A 463 10.44 15.07 -11.89
C ASN A 463 10.03 16.53 -12.18
N ASP A 464 9.64 16.84 -13.42
CA ASP A 464 9.16 18.18 -13.80
C ASP A 464 7.89 18.54 -13.03
N ILE A 465 6.92 17.61 -12.94
CA ILE A 465 5.71 17.79 -12.14
C ILE A 465 6.06 18.05 -10.68
N ARG A 466 6.93 17.19 -10.10
CA ARG A 466 7.38 17.34 -8.72
C ARG A 466 8.04 18.69 -8.48
N ASN A 467 8.97 19.09 -9.33
CA ASN A 467 9.68 20.36 -9.19
C ASN A 467 8.75 21.58 -9.32
N ALA A 468 7.69 21.48 -10.13
CA ALA A 468 6.67 22.53 -10.25
C ALA A 468 5.82 22.66 -8.97
N LEU A 469 5.51 21.53 -8.29
CA LEU A 469 4.68 21.50 -7.08
C LEU A 469 5.50 21.70 -5.79
N ASP A 470 6.74 21.26 -5.78
CA ASP A 470 7.68 21.34 -4.65
C ASP A 470 9.09 21.80 -5.12
N PRO A 471 9.24 23.08 -5.45
CA PRO A 471 10.54 23.60 -5.93
C PRO A 471 11.65 23.51 -4.87
N GLN A 472 11.30 23.39 -3.60
CA GLN A 472 12.27 23.21 -2.51
C GLN A 472 12.65 21.75 -2.30
N GLY A 473 11.93 20.79 -2.89
CA GLY A 473 12.19 19.37 -2.76
C GLY A 473 12.05 18.84 -1.34
N ILE A 474 11.16 19.44 -0.54
CA ILE A 474 10.97 19.09 0.88
C ILE A 474 10.03 17.90 1.10
N LEU A 475 9.16 17.61 0.13
CA LEU A 475 8.12 16.58 0.25
C LEU A 475 8.71 15.18 0.08
N ASN A 476 8.72 14.42 1.15
CA ASN A 476 9.15 13.01 1.25
C ASN A 476 10.40 12.69 0.39
N PRO A 477 11.52 13.42 0.57
CA PRO A 477 12.67 13.35 -0.33
C PRO A 477 13.33 11.97 -0.32
N GLY A 478 13.80 11.53 -1.51
CA GLY A 478 14.49 10.26 -1.70
C GLY A 478 13.54 9.05 -1.84
N LYS A 479 12.26 9.26 -2.10
CA LYS A 479 11.27 8.22 -2.39
C LYS A 479 10.95 8.17 -3.89
N MET A 480 10.32 7.06 -4.33
CA MET A 480 9.80 6.88 -5.69
C MET A 480 10.84 7.06 -6.82
N GLY A 481 12.13 6.83 -6.54
CA GLY A 481 13.20 7.02 -7.51
C GLY A 481 13.61 8.47 -7.75
N PHE A 482 13.08 9.42 -6.99
CA PHE A 482 13.48 10.82 -7.06
C PHE A 482 14.79 11.07 -6.30
N SER A 483 15.64 11.91 -6.87
CA SER A 483 16.82 12.44 -6.19
C SER A 483 16.43 13.35 -5.02
N SER A 484 17.37 13.59 -4.11
CA SER A 484 17.19 14.48 -2.98
C SER A 484 18.29 15.53 -2.92
N ARG A 485 17.92 16.79 -2.61
CA ARG A 485 18.87 17.85 -2.31
C ARG A 485 19.54 17.71 -0.93
N PHE A 486 18.98 16.86 -0.05
CA PHE A 486 19.45 16.71 1.33
C PHE A 486 20.57 15.68 1.48
N GLY A 487 20.87 14.91 0.43
CA GLY A 487 21.95 13.93 0.43
C GLY A 487 21.67 12.73 -0.46
N PRO A 488 22.61 11.78 -0.51
CA PRO A 488 22.45 10.55 -1.29
C PRO A 488 21.28 9.71 -0.78
N VAL A 489 20.59 9.03 -1.70
CA VAL A 489 19.44 8.15 -1.39
C VAL A 489 19.97 6.74 -1.12
N PRO A 490 19.75 6.17 0.08
CA PRO A 490 20.10 4.79 0.38
C PRO A 490 19.34 3.82 -0.51
N LEU A 491 19.94 2.68 -0.84
CA LEU A 491 19.37 1.65 -1.72
C LEU A 491 18.99 2.15 -3.13
N GLY A 492 19.38 3.38 -3.47
CA GLY A 492 19.22 3.93 -4.81
C GLY A 492 20.09 3.17 -5.79
N GLY A 493 19.50 2.64 -6.86
CA GLY A 493 20.23 2.17 -8.03
C GLY A 493 20.90 3.35 -8.72
N ASP A 494 22.10 3.09 -9.26
CA ASP A 494 22.94 3.92 -10.10
C ASP A 494 23.57 5.18 -9.49
N LYS A 495 24.90 5.08 -9.34
CA LYS A 495 25.81 6.21 -9.12
C LYS A 495 25.98 7.05 -10.41
N HIS A 496 25.00 7.07 -11.32
CA HIS A 496 25.08 7.77 -12.59
C HIS A 496 23.81 8.60 -12.83
N VAL A 497 23.80 9.80 -12.34
CA VAL A 497 23.35 11.03 -13.05
C VAL A 497 24.20 12.19 -12.54
#